data_08a4c46b2df57f878653b346ececdab7
#
_entry.id   08a4c46b2df57f878653b346ececdab7
#
_cell.length_a   1.000
_cell.length_b   1.000
_cell.length_c   1.000
_cell.angle_alpha   90.00
_cell.angle_beta   90.00
_cell.angle_gamma   90.00
#
_symmetry.space_group_name_H-M   'P 1'
#
loop_
_entity.id
_entity.type
_entity.pdbx_description
1 polymer ?
#
loop_
_entity_poly.entity_id
_entity_poly.type
_entity_poly.pdbx_seq_one_letter_code
_entity_poly.pdbx_strand_id
1 'polypeptide(L)'
;MRDCKKVFKTSSRPEASGQLDKEKILEQLLENNIIMRTKSIKKNRINVVTLGCSKNVYDSEVLMGQLKGNNKDVVHEQDGNIVVINTCGFIDNAKEESVNTILEFVEQKQQGEVDKVFVTGCLSERYKPDLQKEIPDVDQYFGTTELPGLLKALEADYKHELLGERLTTTPKNYAYLKIAEGCDRPCSF
;
A
#
# COMPACT_ATOMS: atom_id res chain seq x y z
N MET A 1 -24.67 -14.65 -75.80
CA MET A 1 -23.36 -13.93 -75.83
C MET A 1 -22.60 -14.13 -74.59
N ARG A 2 -21.48 -14.79 -74.76
CA ARG A 2 -20.31 -14.97 -73.87
C ARG A 2 -20.48 -15.66 -72.51
N ASP A 3 -20.08 -16.92 -72.60
CA ASP A 3 -19.60 -17.78 -71.55
C ASP A 3 -18.61 -17.09 -70.54
N CYS A 4 -18.73 -17.43 -69.32
CA CYS A 4 -17.58 -17.42 -68.40
C CYS A 4 -17.71 -18.52 -67.35
N LYS A 5 -17.29 -19.71 -67.77
CA LYS A 5 -16.95 -20.80 -66.83
C LYS A 5 -15.73 -20.37 -66.04
N LYS A 6 -15.83 -20.15 -64.74
CA LYS A 6 -14.70 -20.08 -63.84
C LYS A 6 -14.64 -21.31 -62.93
N VAL A 7 -13.59 -22.03 -63.18
CA VAL A 7 -13.08 -23.22 -62.54
C VAL A 7 -12.95 -22.97 -61.04
N PHE A 8 -13.66 -23.76 -60.23
CA PHE A 8 -13.40 -23.88 -58.80
C PHE A 8 -12.12 -24.72 -58.62
N LYS A 9 -11.02 -24.07 -58.24
CA LYS A 9 -9.86 -24.75 -57.70
C LYS A 9 -10.12 -25.01 -56.22
N THR A 10 -10.22 -26.28 -55.90
CA THR A 10 -10.19 -26.78 -54.50
C THR A 10 -8.84 -26.48 -53.91
N SER A 11 -8.78 -25.48 -53.01
CA SER A 11 -7.63 -25.24 -52.14
C SER A 11 -7.73 -26.18 -50.97
N SER A 12 -6.84 -27.14 -50.91
CA SER A 12 -6.59 -28.00 -49.78
C SER A 12 -6.23 -27.13 -48.56
N ARG A 13 -7.05 -27.24 -47.52
CA ARG A 13 -6.69 -26.70 -46.18
C ARG A 13 -5.43 -27.41 -45.67
N PRO A 14 -4.43 -26.67 -45.21
CA PRO A 14 -3.39 -27.30 -44.41
C PRO A 14 -3.99 -27.73 -43.06
N GLU A 15 -3.90 -29.00 -42.73
CA GLU A 15 -4.13 -29.51 -41.37
C GLU A 15 -3.10 -28.87 -40.44
N ALA A 16 -3.54 -27.89 -39.66
CA ALA A 16 -2.76 -27.37 -38.55
C ALA A 16 -2.74 -28.42 -37.43
N SER A 17 -1.73 -29.27 -37.44
CA SER A 17 -1.32 -30.08 -36.30
C SER A 17 -0.76 -29.12 -35.21
N GLY A 18 -1.66 -28.36 -34.62
CA GLY A 18 -1.37 -27.54 -33.46
C GLY A 18 -1.49 -28.35 -32.20
N GLN A 19 -0.64 -29.35 -32.04
CA GLN A 19 -0.29 -29.81 -30.74
C GLN A 19 0.61 -28.74 -30.14
N LEU A 20 -0.05 -27.71 -29.59
CA LEU A 20 0.60 -26.63 -28.88
C LEU A 20 1.35 -27.30 -27.72
N ASP A 21 2.67 -27.27 -27.79
CA ASP A 21 3.57 -27.92 -26.83
C ASP A 21 3.20 -27.52 -25.41
N LYS A 22 2.41 -28.37 -24.76
CA LYS A 22 2.02 -28.18 -23.35
C LYS A 22 3.27 -28.05 -22.47
N GLU A 23 4.38 -28.66 -22.86
CA GLU A 23 5.66 -28.54 -22.18
C GLU A 23 6.21 -27.09 -22.23
N LYS A 24 6.16 -26.43 -23.39
CA LYS A 24 6.60 -25.03 -23.52
C LYS A 24 5.73 -24.06 -22.74
N ILE A 25 4.42 -24.31 -22.67
CA ILE A 25 3.51 -23.51 -21.85
C ILE A 25 3.79 -23.74 -20.37
N LEU A 26 4.06 -24.99 -19.97
CA LEU A 26 4.41 -25.32 -18.59
C LEU A 26 5.77 -24.72 -18.19
N GLU A 27 6.77 -24.76 -19.07
CA GLU A 27 8.06 -24.09 -18.85
C GLU A 27 7.89 -22.57 -18.73
N GLN A 28 7.11 -21.93 -19.59
CA GLN A 28 6.83 -20.50 -19.53
C GLN A 28 6.04 -20.10 -18.26
N LEU A 29 5.13 -20.96 -17.80
CA LEU A 29 4.41 -20.75 -16.53
C LEU A 29 5.32 -20.98 -15.31
N LEU A 30 6.25 -21.91 -15.40
CA LEU A 30 7.26 -22.14 -14.37
C LEU A 30 8.27 -21.00 -14.30
N GLU A 31 8.75 -20.50 -15.45
CA GLU A 31 9.63 -19.34 -15.51
C GLU A 31 8.95 -18.07 -14.98
N ASN A 32 7.68 -17.84 -15.34
CA ASN A 32 6.89 -16.71 -14.80
C ASN A 32 6.66 -16.85 -13.28
N ASN A 33 6.41 -18.05 -12.75
CA ASN A 33 6.32 -18.30 -11.32
C ASN A 33 7.67 -18.14 -10.59
N ILE A 34 8.79 -18.48 -11.24
CA ILE A 34 10.13 -18.28 -10.69
C ILE A 34 10.45 -16.77 -10.66
N ILE A 35 10.07 -16.01 -11.68
CA ILE A 35 10.26 -14.55 -11.73
C ILE A 35 9.40 -13.84 -10.66
N MET A 36 8.19 -14.32 -10.37
CA MET A 36 7.36 -13.80 -9.28
C MET A 36 7.93 -14.15 -7.88
N ARG A 37 8.68 -15.23 -7.73
CA ARG A 37 9.28 -15.64 -6.45
C ARG A 37 10.58 -14.92 -6.07
N THR A 38 11.17 -14.11 -6.94
CA THR A 38 12.49 -13.50 -6.72
C THR A 38 12.49 -12.04 -6.27
N LYS A 39 11.34 -11.42 -6.02
CA LYS A 39 11.32 -10.21 -5.19
C LYS A 39 11.50 -10.63 -3.73
N SER A 40 12.74 -10.81 -3.29
CA SER A 40 13.04 -10.94 -1.87
C SER A 40 12.65 -9.62 -1.20
N ILE A 41 11.47 -9.57 -0.60
CA ILE A 41 11.07 -8.46 0.27
C ILE A 41 12.14 -8.39 1.35
N LYS A 42 12.83 -7.26 1.45
CA LYS A 42 13.86 -7.08 2.47
C LYS A 42 13.18 -7.24 3.84
N LYS A 43 13.66 -8.21 4.62
CA LYS A 43 13.15 -8.46 5.97
C LYS A 43 13.29 -7.19 6.81
N ASN A 44 12.23 -6.80 7.53
CA ASN A 44 12.14 -5.60 8.37
C ASN A 44 12.16 -4.26 7.61
N ARG A 45 11.67 -4.23 6.38
CA ARG A 45 11.43 -3.00 5.65
C ARG A 45 10.03 -2.47 5.96
N ILE A 46 9.96 -1.23 6.45
CA ILE A 46 8.71 -0.57 6.82
C ILE A 46 8.23 0.28 5.64
N ASN A 47 7.06 -0.04 5.09
CA ASN A 47 6.39 0.76 4.09
C ASN A 47 5.36 1.67 4.77
N VAL A 48 5.47 2.97 4.59
CA VAL A 48 4.48 3.94 5.05
C VAL A 48 3.61 4.36 3.88
N VAL A 49 2.32 4.04 3.96
CA VAL A 49 1.28 4.41 3.00
C VAL A 49 0.51 5.59 3.55
N THR A 50 0.39 6.67 2.77
CA THR A 50 -0.24 7.90 3.23
C THR A 50 -1.49 8.20 2.40
N LEU A 51 -2.63 8.24 3.06
CA LEU A 51 -3.92 8.54 2.44
C LEU A 51 -4.46 9.89 2.91
N GLY A 52 -5.20 10.56 2.05
CA GLY A 52 -5.97 11.74 2.37
C GLY A 52 -5.22 13.07 2.20
N CYS A 53 -5.06 13.85 3.26
CA CYS A 53 -4.72 15.26 3.16
C CYS A 53 -3.24 15.58 3.53
N SER A 54 -2.86 16.84 3.33
CA SER A 54 -1.51 17.35 3.67
C SER A 54 -1.11 17.20 5.14
N LYS A 55 -2.08 17.11 6.07
CA LYS A 55 -1.78 16.80 7.48
C LYS A 55 -1.26 15.38 7.64
N ASN A 56 -1.89 14.43 6.96
CA ASN A 56 -1.44 13.04 6.97
C ASN A 56 -0.05 12.90 6.32
N VAL A 57 0.23 13.66 5.26
CA VAL A 57 1.58 13.70 4.66
C VAL A 57 2.60 14.15 5.70
N TYR A 58 2.34 15.25 6.40
CA TYR A 58 3.21 15.73 7.47
C TYR A 58 3.45 14.68 8.57
N ASP A 59 2.38 14.03 9.06
CA ASP A 59 2.47 13.02 10.12
C ASP A 59 3.26 11.78 9.66
N SER A 60 3.08 11.36 8.42
CA SER A 60 3.88 10.27 7.82
C SER A 60 5.35 10.66 7.66
N GLU A 61 5.66 11.88 7.26
CA GLU A 61 7.03 12.39 7.14
C GLU A 61 7.73 12.42 8.51
N VAL A 62 7.02 12.82 9.59
CA VAL A 62 7.52 12.79 10.97
C VAL A 62 7.78 11.34 11.41
N LEU A 63 6.82 10.43 11.19
CA LEU A 63 6.98 9.01 11.50
C LEU A 63 8.21 8.43 10.79
N MET A 64 8.36 8.68 9.49
CA MET A 64 9.51 8.19 8.71
C MET A 64 10.83 8.81 9.21
N GLY A 65 10.84 10.08 9.60
CA GLY A 65 11.99 10.74 10.22
C GLY A 65 12.44 10.05 11.51
N GLN A 66 11.48 9.75 12.39
CA GLN A 66 11.72 9.01 13.65
C GLN A 66 12.25 7.59 13.37
N LEU A 67 11.63 6.86 12.44
CA LEU A 67 12.06 5.52 12.06
C LEU A 67 13.48 5.52 11.49
N LYS A 68 13.80 6.47 10.61
CA LYS A 68 15.14 6.62 10.05
C LYS A 68 16.17 6.97 11.12
N GLY A 69 15.82 7.84 12.07
CA GLY A 69 16.65 8.16 13.23
C GLY A 69 16.92 6.96 14.14
N ASN A 70 16.07 5.92 14.09
CA ASN A 70 16.25 4.63 14.74
C ASN A 70 16.92 3.56 13.83
N ASN A 71 17.54 3.96 12.73
CA ASN A 71 18.21 3.09 11.76
C ASN A 71 17.27 2.01 11.15
N LYS A 72 15.97 2.27 11.10
CA LYS A 72 15.02 1.37 10.40
C LYS A 72 15.06 1.61 8.90
N ASP A 73 14.91 0.55 8.10
CA ASP A 73 14.74 0.65 6.65
C ASP A 73 13.29 1.05 6.36
N VAL A 74 13.08 2.33 6.06
CA VAL A 74 11.76 2.91 5.83
C VAL A 74 11.64 3.42 4.40
N VAL A 75 10.51 3.14 3.78
CA VAL A 75 10.14 3.57 2.44
C VAL A 75 8.73 4.17 2.44
N HIS A 76 8.43 4.95 1.42
CA HIS A 76 7.11 5.55 1.22
C HIS A 76 6.49 4.98 -0.05
N GLU A 77 5.30 4.38 0.09
CA GLU A 77 4.52 3.80 -1.02
C GLU A 77 5.33 2.83 -1.91
N GLN A 78 6.10 1.96 -1.29
CA GLN A 78 6.93 0.96 -1.96
C GLN A 78 6.81 -0.40 -1.27
N ASP A 79 7.39 -1.43 -1.86
CA ASP A 79 7.36 -2.79 -1.30
C ASP A 79 8.03 -2.85 0.09
N GLY A 80 7.35 -3.39 1.08
CA GLY A 80 7.83 -3.62 2.43
C GLY A 80 7.04 -4.73 3.11
N ASN A 81 7.67 -5.46 4.02
CA ASN A 81 7.01 -6.54 4.76
C ASN A 81 6.29 -6.09 6.04
N ILE A 82 6.54 -4.86 6.48
CA ILE A 82 5.79 -4.20 7.56
C ILE A 82 5.12 -2.98 6.94
N VAL A 83 3.81 -2.86 7.07
CA VAL A 83 3.04 -1.76 6.47
C VAL A 83 2.41 -0.91 7.56
N VAL A 84 2.57 0.41 7.43
CA VAL A 84 1.90 1.40 8.26
C VAL A 84 1.02 2.25 7.37
N ILE A 85 -0.29 2.19 7.57
CA ILE A 85 -1.29 2.93 6.77
C ILE A 85 -1.76 4.14 7.58
N ASN A 86 -1.43 5.33 7.11
CA ASN A 86 -1.94 6.58 7.67
C ASN A 86 -3.23 6.98 6.95
N THR A 87 -4.35 6.84 7.64
CA THR A 87 -5.70 6.85 7.09
C THR A 87 -6.41 8.21 7.24
N CYS A 88 -7.29 8.51 6.30
CA CYS A 88 -8.16 9.69 6.33
C CYS A 88 -9.59 9.30 6.72
N GLY A 89 -10.19 10.06 7.65
CA GLY A 89 -11.55 9.83 8.14
C GLY A 89 -12.49 11.03 7.96
N PHE A 90 -12.15 11.99 7.07
CA PHE A 90 -12.87 13.26 6.99
C PHE A 90 -14.09 13.22 6.07
N ILE A 91 -13.94 12.79 4.83
CA ILE A 91 -15.00 12.65 3.83
C ILE A 91 -15.24 11.19 3.49
N ASP A 92 -16.45 10.85 3.03
CA ASP A 92 -16.85 9.46 2.80
C ASP A 92 -15.97 8.76 1.76
N ASN A 93 -15.63 9.41 0.66
CA ASN A 93 -14.72 8.83 -0.34
C ASN A 93 -13.34 8.50 0.25
N ALA A 94 -12.80 9.37 1.12
CA ALA A 94 -11.51 9.11 1.76
C ALA A 94 -11.58 8.02 2.84
N LYS A 95 -12.74 7.86 3.50
CA LYS A 95 -13.00 6.73 4.39
C LYS A 95 -13.03 5.42 3.61
N GLU A 96 -13.76 5.39 2.49
CA GLU A 96 -13.87 4.23 1.60
C GLU A 96 -12.48 3.83 1.05
N GLU A 97 -11.71 4.79 0.53
CA GLU A 97 -10.32 4.57 0.10
C GLU A 97 -9.48 3.98 1.24
N SER A 98 -9.57 4.55 2.45
CA SER A 98 -8.82 4.07 3.61
C SER A 98 -9.18 2.65 4.00
N VAL A 99 -10.48 2.31 4.03
CA VAL A 99 -10.94 0.95 4.35
C VAL A 99 -10.50 -0.04 3.27
N ASN A 100 -10.67 0.30 2.00
CA ASN A 100 -10.26 -0.56 0.89
C ASN A 100 -8.74 -0.83 0.91
N THR A 101 -7.92 0.20 1.17
CA THR A 101 -6.47 0.03 1.32
C THR A 101 -6.11 -0.86 2.51
N ILE A 102 -6.79 -0.73 3.65
CA ILE A 102 -6.58 -1.63 4.80
C ILE A 102 -6.89 -3.08 4.41
N LEU A 103 -8.02 -3.33 3.75
CA LEU A 103 -8.42 -4.67 3.32
C LEU A 103 -7.42 -5.28 2.32
N GLU A 104 -6.91 -4.49 1.38
CA GLU A 104 -5.90 -4.92 0.42
C GLU A 104 -4.62 -5.40 1.14
N PHE A 105 -4.10 -4.65 2.11
CA PHE A 105 -2.91 -5.06 2.85
C PHE A 105 -3.17 -6.22 3.82
N VAL A 106 -4.37 -6.35 4.35
CA VAL A 106 -4.79 -7.53 5.13
C VAL A 106 -4.81 -8.78 4.24
N GLU A 107 -5.31 -8.66 3.00
CA GLU A 107 -5.26 -9.78 2.04
C GLU A 107 -3.81 -10.16 1.69
N GLN A 108 -2.93 -9.20 1.42
CA GLN A 108 -1.50 -9.45 1.21
C GLN A 108 -0.84 -10.12 2.43
N LYS A 109 -1.26 -9.76 3.65
CA LYS A 109 -0.81 -10.42 4.87
C LYS A 109 -1.27 -11.88 4.95
N GLN A 110 -2.50 -12.17 4.59
CA GLN A 110 -3.03 -13.54 4.53
C GLN A 110 -2.32 -14.39 3.46
N GLN A 111 -1.88 -13.76 2.37
CA GLN A 111 -1.08 -14.40 1.31
C GLN A 111 0.41 -14.58 1.69
N GLY A 112 0.84 -13.99 2.83
CA GLY A 112 2.22 -14.06 3.32
C GLY A 112 3.20 -13.12 2.61
N GLU A 113 2.70 -12.11 1.90
CA GLU A 113 3.51 -11.06 1.27
C GLU A 113 3.88 -9.96 2.28
N VAL A 114 3.01 -9.71 3.26
CA VAL A 114 3.19 -8.74 4.34
C VAL A 114 3.15 -9.47 5.68
N ASP A 115 4.10 -9.17 6.58
CA ASP A 115 4.18 -9.78 7.91
C ASP A 115 3.31 -9.05 8.94
N LYS A 116 3.28 -7.71 8.88
CA LYS A 116 2.55 -6.88 9.86
C LYS A 116 1.86 -5.69 9.18
N VAL A 117 0.64 -5.42 9.62
CA VAL A 117 -0.15 -4.25 9.18
C VAL A 117 -0.54 -3.42 10.39
N PHE A 118 -0.14 -2.16 10.40
CA PHE A 118 -0.50 -1.16 11.40
C PHE A 118 -1.33 -0.06 10.76
N VAL A 119 -2.34 0.42 11.46
CA VAL A 119 -3.22 1.49 10.98
C VAL A 119 -3.16 2.67 11.94
N THR A 120 -2.99 3.87 11.39
CA THR A 120 -2.99 5.13 12.15
C THR A 120 -3.78 6.20 11.39
N GLY A 121 -3.90 7.40 11.97
CA GLY A 121 -4.51 8.55 11.32
C GLY A 121 -5.95 8.83 11.76
N CYS A 122 -6.60 9.75 11.04
CA CYS A 122 -7.90 10.30 11.43
C CYS A 122 -9.04 9.29 11.43
N LEU A 123 -9.03 8.30 10.53
CA LEU A 123 -10.06 7.24 10.51
C LEU A 123 -9.91 6.36 11.75
N SER A 124 -8.69 5.91 12.04
CA SER A 124 -8.38 5.11 13.20
C SER A 124 -8.69 5.85 14.50
N GLU A 125 -8.33 7.13 14.63
CA GLU A 125 -8.67 7.96 15.80
C GLU A 125 -10.17 7.95 16.09
N ARG A 126 -11.00 8.10 15.05
CA ARG A 126 -12.45 8.28 15.20
C ARG A 126 -13.21 6.98 15.34
N TYR A 127 -12.79 5.91 14.67
CA TYR A 127 -13.54 4.66 14.50
C TYR A 127 -12.77 3.43 14.98
N LYS A 128 -11.77 3.59 15.84
CA LYS A 128 -10.91 2.49 16.34
C LYS A 128 -11.68 1.27 16.86
N PRO A 129 -12.72 1.41 17.70
CA PRO A 129 -13.47 0.25 18.20
C PRO A 129 -14.20 -0.52 17.09
N ASP A 130 -14.78 0.21 16.13
CA ASP A 130 -15.52 -0.39 15.01
C ASP A 130 -14.55 -1.11 14.05
N LEU A 131 -13.42 -0.45 13.72
CA LEU A 131 -12.39 -1.04 12.88
C LEU A 131 -11.78 -2.31 13.49
N GLN A 132 -11.51 -2.31 14.79
CA GLN A 132 -11.00 -3.49 15.49
C GLN A 132 -11.98 -4.68 15.45
N LYS A 133 -13.25 -4.39 15.47
CA LYS A 133 -14.31 -5.42 15.40
C LYS A 133 -14.50 -5.94 13.98
N GLU A 134 -14.53 -5.05 12.99
CA GLU A 134 -14.84 -5.41 11.60
C GLU A 134 -13.59 -5.93 10.83
N ILE A 135 -12.38 -5.45 11.18
CA ILE A 135 -11.13 -5.86 10.54
C ILE A 135 -10.11 -6.28 11.62
N PRO A 136 -10.31 -7.45 12.26
CA PRO A 136 -9.46 -7.91 13.37
C PRO A 136 -8.06 -8.36 12.93
N ASP A 137 -7.83 -8.59 11.64
CA ASP A 137 -6.56 -9.09 11.08
C ASP A 137 -5.44 -8.03 11.03
N VAL A 138 -5.76 -6.76 11.29
CA VAL A 138 -4.79 -5.69 11.51
C VAL A 138 -4.10 -5.90 12.87
N ASP A 139 -2.77 -5.85 12.89
CA ASP A 139 -2.01 -6.11 14.13
C ASP A 139 -2.31 -5.08 15.23
N GLN A 140 -2.38 -3.80 14.87
CA GLN A 140 -2.74 -2.76 15.83
C GLN A 140 -3.23 -1.48 15.17
N TYR A 141 -4.16 -0.80 15.83
CA TYR A 141 -4.70 0.50 15.45
C TYR A 141 -4.21 1.59 16.41
N PHE A 142 -3.77 2.72 15.85
CA PHE A 142 -3.29 3.88 16.59
C PHE A 142 -4.07 5.13 16.19
N GLY A 143 -4.26 6.04 17.14
CA GLY A 143 -4.79 7.37 16.87
C GLY A 143 -3.71 8.33 16.36
N THR A 144 -4.13 9.55 16.03
CA THR A 144 -3.24 10.61 15.50
C THR A 144 -2.20 11.08 16.52
N THR A 145 -2.48 10.94 17.81
CA THR A 145 -1.59 11.36 18.92
C THR A 145 -0.77 10.21 19.46
N GLU A 146 -0.98 8.97 19.01
CA GLU A 146 -0.35 7.77 19.54
C GLU A 146 0.98 7.40 18.84
N LEU A 147 1.68 8.38 18.24
CA LEU A 147 2.98 8.16 17.56
C LEU A 147 4.01 7.41 18.42
N PRO A 148 4.19 7.71 19.72
CA PRO A 148 5.13 6.95 20.56
C PRO A 148 4.75 5.47 20.70
N GLY A 149 3.45 5.18 20.78
CA GLY A 149 2.94 3.81 20.82
C GLY A 149 3.20 3.05 19.52
N LEU A 150 2.97 3.68 18.37
CA LEU A 150 3.26 3.13 17.05
C LEU A 150 4.76 2.84 16.88
N LEU A 151 5.63 3.78 17.27
CA LEU A 151 7.08 3.57 17.21
C LEU A 151 7.51 2.38 18.07
N LYS A 152 6.97 2.26 19.30
CA LYS A 152 7.23 1.11 20.16
C LYS A 152 6.81 -0.22 19.52
N ALA A 153 5.66 -0.26 18.84
CA ALA A 153 5.21 -1.45 18.13
C ALA A 153 6.12 -1.81 16.93
N LEU A 154 6.80 -0.81 16.37
CA LEU A 154 7.82 -0.94 15.32
C LEU A 154 9.24 -1.15 15.88
N GLU A 155 9.37 -1.41 17.19
CA GLU A 155 10.65 -1.58 17.87
C GLU A 155 11.61 -0.39 17.66
N ALA A 156 11.05 0.82 17.75
CA ALA A 156 11.75 2.09 17.63
C ALA A 156 11.45 2.99 18.84
N ASP A 157 12.42 3.77 19.28
CA ASP A 157 12.26 4.72 20.37
C ASP A 157 11.80 6.08 19.84
N TYR A 158 10.94 6.74 20.61
CA TYR A 158 10.58 8.12 20.31
C TYR A 158 11.72 9.05 20.72
N LYS A 159 12.32 9.73 19.76
CA LYS A 159 13.44 10.64 19.97
C LYS A 159 12.97 12.09 20.02
N HIS A 160 12.97 12.66 21.21
CA HIS A 160 12.57 14.06 21.43
C HIS A 160 13.47 15.07 20.69
N GLU A 161 14.75 14.74 20.53
CA GLU A 161 15.71 15.57 19.79
C GLU A 161 15.41 15.69 18.29
N LEU A 162 14.60 14.78 17.75
CA LEU A 162 14.11 14.83 16.37
C LEU A 162 12.76 15.55 16.24
N LEU A 163 12.37 16.32 17.25
CA LEU A 163 11.14 17.12 17.16
C LEU A 163 11.29 18.18 16.05
N GLY A 164 10.43 18.08 15.04
CA GLY A 164 10.51 18.92 13.82
C GLY A 164 11.36 18.35 12.70
N GLU A 165 12.21 17.37 12.96
CA GLU A 165 12.92 16.62 11.92
C GLU A 165 11.97 15.63 11.25
N ARG A 166 11.98 15.61 9.91
CA ARG A 166 11.12 14.71 9.13
C ARG A 166 11.76 14.31 7.81
N LEU A 167 11.35 13.18 7.28
CA LEU A 167 11.73 12.74 5.94
C LEU A 167 10.71 13.29 4.94
N THR A 168 11.02 14.42 4.29
CA THR A 168 10.11 15.07 3.34
C THR A 168 9.89 14.20 2.11
N THR A 169 8.63 14.00 1.74
CA THR A 169 8.18 13.27 0.54
C THR A 169 7.75 14.21 -0.58
N THR A 170 7.51 15.47 -0.24
CA THR A 170 7.17 16.52 -1.19
C THR A 170 8.36 16.95 -2.06
N PRO A 171 8.12 17.50 -3.27
CA PRO A 171 9.16 18.11 -4.09
C PRO A 171 9.91 19.22 -3.32
N LYS A 172 11.18 19.48 -3.71
CA LYS A 172 12.06 20.41 -3.00
C LYS A 172 11.58 21.87 -2.96
N ASN A 173 10.59 22.24 -3.75
CA ASN A 173 10.11 23.62 -3.88
C ASN A 173 9.01 23.99 -2.86
N TYR A 174 8.44 23.02 -2.12
CA TYR A 174 7.50 23.28 -1.04
C TYR A 174 7.51 22.18 0.02
N ALA A 175 6.98 22.48 1.20
CA ALA A 175 6.73 21.50 2.25
C ALA A 175 5.49 21.91 3.05
N TYR A 176 4.77 20.93 3.58
CA TYR A 176 3.63 21.20 4.46
C TYR A 176 4.12 21.53 5.86
N LEU A 177 3.44 22.49 6.50
CA LEU A 177 3.63 22.82 7.91
C LEU A 177 2.32 22.57 8.67
N LYS A 178 2.32 21.68 9.64
CA LYS A 178 1.19 21.42 10.50
C LYS A 178 1.26 22.39 11.69
N ILE A 179 0.35 23.35 11.75
CA ILE A 179 0.33 24.40 12.77
C ILE A 179 -0.59 24.10 13.95
N ALA A 180 -1.51 23.15 13.80
CA ALA A 180 -2.44 22.73 14.85
C ALA A 180 -2.94 21.31 14.64
N GLU A 181 -3.29 20.65 15.73
CA GLU A 181 -4.01 19.39 15.77
C GLU A 181 -5.45 19.66 16.21
N GLY A 182 -6.37 19.65 15.24
CA GLY A 182 -7.77 19.98 15.51
C GLY A 182 -8.04 21.48 15.66
N CYS A 183 -9.27 21.80 16.07
CA CYS A 183 -9.78 23.15 16.27
C CYS A 183 -10.98 23.07 17.23
N ASP A 184 -11.09 24.00 18.16
CA ASP A 184 -12.19 24.11 19.14
C ASP A 184 -13.35 25.00 18.67
N ARG A 185 -13.26 25.52 17.43
CA ARG A 185 -14.32 26.35 16.87
C ARG A 185 -15.51 25.51 16.39
N PRO A 186 -16.75 25.86 16.77
CA PRO A 186 -17.95 25.28 16.20
C PRO A 186 -18.08 25.71 14.73
N CYS A 187 -18.11 24.72 13.83
CA CYS A 187 -18.37 24.93 12.41
C CYS A 187 -19.82 24.56 12.07
N SER A 188 -20.32 25.09 10.95
CA SER A 188 -21.70 24.82 10.50
C SER A 188 -21.87 23.46 9.78
N PHE A 189 -20.83 22.68 9.67
CA PHE A 189 -20.83 21.36 9.00
C PHE A 189 -20.29 20.24 9.88
#